data_d096172908a9f8576b6a076f43fd61b7
#
_entry.id   d096172908a9f8576b6a076f43fd61b7
#
_cell.length_a   1.000
_cell.length_b   1.000
_cell.length_c   1.000
_cell.angle_alpha   90.00
_cell.angle_beta   90.00
_cell.angle_gamma   90.00
#
_symmetry.space_group_name_H-M   'P 1'
#
loop_
_entity.id
_entity.type
_entity.pdbx_description
1 polymer ?
#
loop_
_entity_poly.entity_id
_entity_poly.type
_entity_poly.pdbx_seq_one_letter_code
_entity_poly.pdbx_strand_id
1 'polypeptide(L)'
;KYLMAGKAVIHGVSAHSGNNYLAGRNAILEAAYKVIGIQALNDLEKGTHMNPAIVRGGTVMNAIPDSCELDFSGRFPTLAEVERVKEGLAKLFGESTIEGTHSEYTLSAARGGLEVTEEGKRLRRFVDSVSQENGWPAVGEVVLGGGSDAGYIAEMGVPILCSCGVRGEWNHTDREYALVESM
;
A
#
# COMPACT_ATOMS: atom_id res chain seq x y z
N LYS A 1 -5.04 -3.79 8.03
CA LYS A 1 -3.73 -3.83 7.36
C LYS A 1 -3.04 -2.48 7.45
N TYR A 2 -1.70 -2.47 7.51
CA TYR A 2 -0.91 -1.25 7.35
C TYR A 2 -1.01 -0.72 5.93
N LEU A 3 -1.00 0.61 5.81
CA LEU A 3 -1.03 1.35 4.56
C LEU A 3 0.26 2.15 4.41
N MET A 4 0.88 2.09 3.25
CA MET A 4 2.04 2.91 2.91
C MET A 4 1.88 3.43 1.48
N ALA A 5 2.19 4.70 1.26
CA ALA A 5 2.27 5.29 -0.07
C ALA A 5 3.72 5.65 -0.40
N GLY A 6 4.06 5.59 -1.67
CA GLY A 6 5.37 6.00 -2.16
C GLY A 6 5.25 6.83 -3.43
N LYS A 7 6.22 7.69 -3.59
CA LYS A 7 6.46 8.46 -4.83
C LYS A 7 7.90 8.31 -5.24
N ALA A 8 8.15 8.16 -6.52
CA ALA A 8 9.48 8.15 -7.08
C ALA A 8 9.57 9.09 -8.29
N VAL A 9 10.74 9.67 -8.48
CA VAL A 9 11.13 10.36 -9.69
C VAL A 9 12.33 9.65 -10.28
N ILE A 10 12.20 9.22 -11.50
CA ILE A 10 13.25 8.57 -12.27
C ILE A 10 13.84 9.61 -13.22
N HIS A 11 15.14 9.80 -13.16
CA HIS A 11 15.90 10.74 -13.94
C HIS A 11 16.68 10.02 -15.03
N GLY A 12 16.66 10.55 -16.23
CA GLY A 12 17.40 10.10 -17.38
C GLY A 12 18.11 11.25 -18.10
N VAL A 13 18.30 11.12 -19.40
CA VAL A 13 18.92 12.15 -20.25
C VAL A 13 18.11 12.32 -21.53
N SER A 14 17.65 13.54 -21.79
CA SER A 14 16.91 13.83 -23.02
C SER A 14 17.84 13.82 -24.25
N ALA A 15 17.34 13.30 -25.34
CA ALA A 15 18.01 13.33 -26.65
C ALA A 15 16.98 13.19 -27.78
N HIS A 16 17.35 13.63 -29.00
CA HIS A 16 16.49 13.39 -30.15
C HIS A 16 16.46 11.90 -30.53
N SER A 17 15.28 11.29 -30.52
CA SER A 17 15.11 9.84 -30.67
C SER A 17 15.60 9.26 -32.01
N GLY A 18 15.70 10.05 -33.05
CA GLY A 18 16.23 9.64 -34.36
C GLY A 18 17.69 9.98 -34.56
N ASN A 19 18.10 11.23 -34.25
CA ASN A 19 19.42 11.73 -34.60
C ASN A 19 20.50 11.43 -33.56
N ASN A 20 20.12 11.29 -32.29
CA ASN A 20 21.08 11.21 -31.16
C ASN A 20 20.67 10.19 -30.13
N TYR A 21 20.09 9.08 -30.56
CA TYR A 21 19.50 8.06 -29.68
C TYR A 21 20.45 7.59 -28.56
N LEU A 22 21.71 7.31 -28.91
CA LEU A 22 22.69 6.78 -27.96
C LEU A 22 23.13 7.77 -26.86
N ALA A 23 22.88 9.06 -27.06
CA ALA A 23 23.15 10.08 -26.05
C ALA A 23 22.06 10.15 -24.97
N GLY A 24 20.86 9.66 -25.27
CA GLY A 24 19.74 9.65 -24.34
C GLY A 24 19.79 8.51 -23.30
N ARG A 25 19.08 8.73 -22.19
CA ARG A 25 18.82 7.72 -21.15
C ARG A 25 17.34 7.77 -20.82
N ASN A 26 16.61 6.74 -21.21
CA ASN A 26 15.14 6.75 -21.19
C ASN A 26 14.59 6.51 -19.77
N ALA A 27 14.11 7.56 -19.13
CA ALA A 27 13.53 7.51 -17.79
C ALA A 27 12.22 6.69 -17.74
N ILE A 28 11.41 6.69 -18.82
CA ILE A 28 10.18 5.88 -18.88
C ILE A 28 10.53 4.40 -18.95
N LEU A 29 11.57 4.01 -19.70
CA LEU A 29 12.00 2.62 -19.75
C LEU A 29 12.51 2.15 -18.39
N GLU A 30 13.31 2.96 -17.70
CA GLU A 30 13.74 2.66 -16.33
C GLU A 30 12.53 2.57 -15.38
N ALA A 31 11.57 3.49 -15.48
CA ALA A 31 10.33 3.44 -14.68
C ALA A 31 9.54 2.15 -14.93
N ALA A 32 9.51 1.62 -16.14
CA ALA A 32 8.86 0.34 -16.44
C ALA A 32 9.50 -0.83 -15.66
N TYR A 33 10.83 -0.86 -15.54
CA TYR A 33 11.52 -1.85 -14.69
C TYR A 33 11.18 -1.66 -13.21
N LYS A 34 11.06 -0.41 -12.73
CA LYS A 34 10.63 -0.13 -11.34
C LYS A 34 9.20 -0.60 -11.10
N VAL A 35 8.28 -0.37 -12.03
CA VAL A 35 6.89 -0.88 -11.96
C VAL A 35 6.87 -2.40 -11.82
N ILE A 36 7.63 -3.12 -12.66
CA ILE A 36 7.73 -4.59 -12.58
C ILE A 36 8.35 -5.02 -11.25
N GLY A 37 9.42 -4.34 -10.80
CA GLY A 37 10.09 -4.61 -9.53
C GLY A 37 9.18 -4.39 -8.32
N ILE A 38 8.39 -3.30 -8.30
CA ILE A 38 7.39 -3.06 -7.25
C ILE A 38 6.34 -4.17 -7.24
N GLN A 39 5.84 -4.57 -8.41
CA GLN A 39 4.86 -5.65 -8.53
C GLN A 39 5.43 -6.99 -8.04
N ALA A 40 6.70 -7.25 -8.23
CA ALA A 40 7.38 -8.46 -7.76
C ALA A 40 7.55 -8.54 -6.23
N LEU A 41 7.37 -7.43 -5.50
CA LEU A 41 7.37 -7.40 -4.04
C LEU A 41 6.06 -7.90 -3.41
N ASN A 42 5.04 -8.19 -4.20
CA ASN A 42 3.80 -8.79 -3.72
C ASN A 42 4.08 -10.15 -3.04
N ASP A 43 3.31 -10.42 -2.01
CA ASP A 43 3.18 -11.75 -1.39
C ASP A 43 1.69 -11.94 -1.05
N LEU A 44 0.95 -12.44 -2.02
CA LEU A 44 -0.51 -12.56 -1.92
C LEU A 44 -0.91 -13.62 -0.88
N GLU A 45 -0.09 -14.64 -0.68
CA GLU A 45 -0.32 -15.68 0.33
C GLU A 45 -0.24 -15.11 1.74
N LYS A 46 0.75 -14.26 1.99
CA LYS A 46 0.86 -13.51 3.25
C LYS A 46 -0.09 -12.32 3.33
N GLY A 47 -0.70 -11.91 2.23
CA GLY A 47 -1.61 -10.77 2.15
C GLY A 47 -0.92 -9.41 1.99
N THR A 48 0.31 -9.39 1.50
CA THR A 48 1.03 -8.17 1.09
C THR A 48 0.66 -7.82 -0.34
N HIS A 49 0.16 -6.59 -0.53
CA HIS A 49 -0.25 -6.09 -1.83
C HIS A 49 0.50 -4.78 -2.14
N MET A 50 1.27 -4.77 -3.24
CA MET A 50 1.89 -3.59 -3.80
C MET A 50 1.19 -3.20 -5.09
N ASN A 51 0.89 -1.93 -5.25
CA ASN A 51 0.19 -1.39 -6.40
C ASN A 51 0.93 -0.19 -6.98
N PRO A 52 1.69 -0.35 -8.08
CA PRO A 52 2.08 0.78 -8.93
C PRO A 52 0.82 1.41 -9.51
N ALA A 53 0.54 2.67 -9.17
CA ALA A 53 -0.77 3.26 -9.41
C ALA A 53 -0.77 4.27 -10.55
N ILE A 54 0.27 5.11 -10.64
CA ILE A 54 0.33 6.21 -11.60
C ILE A 54 1.74 6.32 -12.15
N VAL A 55 1.86 6.46 -13.46
CA VAL A 55 3.11 6.72 -14.18
C VAL A 55 2.91 7.94 -15.06
N ARG A 56 3.80 8.93 -14.95
CA ARG A 56 3.78 10.13 -15.80
C ARG A 56 5.19 10.44 -16.28
N GLY A 57 5.37 10.58 -17.58
CA GLY A 57 6.68 10.92 -18.15
C GLY A 57 6.62 11.28 -19.62
N GLY A 58 7.71 11.91 -20.09
CA GLY A 58 7.84 12.36 -21.47
C GLY A 58 7.08 13.66 -21.76
N THR A 59 7.49 14.33 -22.83
CA THR A 59 6.93 15.61 -23.30
C THR A 59 6.50 15.55 -24.76
N VAL A 60 7.35 14.98 -25.63
CA VAL A 60 7.10 14.87 -27.07
C VAL A 60 7.59 13.52 -27.60
N MET A 61 6.98 13.01 -28.65
CA MET A 61 7.26 11.66 -29.18
C MET A 61 8.66 11.50 -29.82
N ASN A 62 9.28 12.57 -30.22
CA ASN A 62 10.59 12.54 -30.91
C ASN A 62 11.77 12.84 -29.94
N ALA A 63 11.54 12.89 -28.65
CA ALA A 63 12.59 13.01 -27.63
C ALA A 63 12.58 11.79 -26.70
N ILE A 64 13.78 11.34 -26.33
CA ILE A 64 13.98 10.37 -25.24
C ILE A 64 13.62 11.09 -23.93
N PRO A 65 12.72 10.55 -23.11
CA PRO A 65 12.30 11.20 -21.87
C PRO A 65 13.40 11.16 -20.81
N ASP A 66 13.68 12.31 -20.22
CA ASP A 66 14.66 12.50 -19.14
C ASP A 66 14.06 12.46 -17.74
N SER A 67 12.73 12.37 -17.64
CA SER A 67 12.04 12.27 -16.36
C SER A 67 10.80 11.39 -16.45
N CYS A 68 10.55 10.63 -15.37
CA CYS A 68 9.31 9.89 -15.18
C CYS A 68 8.95 9.83 -13.69
N GLU A 69 7.71 10.20 -13.37
CA GLU A 69 7.14 10.09 -12.03
C GLU A 69 6.38 8.78 -11.88
N LEU A 70 6.47 8.19 -10.70
CA LEU A 70 5.81 6.94 -10.34
C LEU A 70 5.19 7.07 -8.94
N ASP A 71 3.86 6.96 -8.85
CA ASP A 71 3.15 6.86 -7.57
C ASP A 71 2.73 5.40 -7.34
N PHE A 72 2.92 4.91 -6.12
CA PHE A 72 2.57 3.55 -5.74
C PHE A 72 2.06 3.46 -4.29
N SER A 73 1.40 2.37 -3.95
CA SER A 73 0.91 2.12 -2.59
C SER A 73 1.09 0.67 -2.20
N GLY A 74 1.11 0.42 -0.89
CA GLY A 74 1.19 -0.92 -0.32
C GLY A 74 0.14 -1.16 0.77
N ARG A 75 -0.26 -2.42 0.92
CA ARG A 75 -1.12 -2.94 1.98
C ARG A 75 -0.41 -4.13 2.63
N PHE A 76 -0.23 -4.10 3.94
CA PHE A 76 0.59 -5.09 4.65
C PHE A 76 -0.15 -5.67 5.84
N PRO A 77 -0.06 -6.99 6.09
CA PRO A 77 -0.68 -7.62 7.25
C PRO A 77 0.06 -7.30 8.56
N THR A 78 1.40 -7.14 8.49
CA THR A 78 2.27 -6.96 9.66
C THR A 78 3.37 -5.92 9.39
N LEU A 79 3.96 -5.37 10.46
CA LEU A 79 5.14 -4.50 10.36
C LEU A 79 6.35 -5.23 9.77
N ALA A 80 6.50 -6.52 10.00
CA ALA A 80 7.58 -7.32 9.39
C ALA A 80 7.50 -7.30 7.85
N GLU A 81 6.29 -7.39 7.29
CA GLU A 81 6.08 -7.29 5.84
C GLU A 81 6.30 -5.85 5.32
N VAL A 82 5.99 -4.84 6.12
CA VAL A 82 6.36 -3.44 5.79
C VAL A 82 7.87 -3.31 5.64
N GLU A 83 8.64 -3.79 6.61
CA GLU A 83 10.11 -3.69 6.58
C GLU A 83 10.71 -4.51 5.43
N ARG A 84 10.23 -5.73 5.20
CA ARG A 84 10.65 -6.54 4.04
C ARG A 84 10.49 -5.78 2.73
N VAL A 85 9.34 -5.12 2.54
CA VAL A 85 9.06 -4.37 1.31
C VAL A 85 9.89 -3.09 1.25
N LYS A 86 10.11 -2.38 2.36
CA LYS A 86 11.01 -1.22 2.39
C LYS A 86 12.43 -1.59 1.96
N GLU A 87 12.97 -2.71 2.44
CA GLU A 87 14.29 -3.22 2.02
C GLU A 87 14.30 -3.54 0.52
N GLY A 88 13.25 -4.19 0.01
CA GLY A 88 13.09 -4.47 -1.42
C GLY A 88 13.02 -3.21 -2.27
N LEU A 89 12.29 -2.18 -1.82
CA LEU A 89 12.20 -0.89 -2.49
C LEU A 89 13.55 -0.14 -2.45
N ALA A 90 14.26 -0.17 -1.32
CA ALA A 90 15.58 0.45 -1.21
C ALA A 90 16.57 -0.15 -2.21
N LYS A 91 16.60 -1.48 -2.35
CA LYS A 91 17.38 -2.16 -3.37
C LYS A 91 16.93 -1.78 -4.77
N LEU A 92 15.64 -1.86 -5.06
CA LEU A 92 15.05 -1.57 -6.37
C LEU A 92 15.36 -0.15 -6.86
N PHE A 93 15.22 0.85 -6.00
CA PHE A 93 15.48 2.24 -6.35
C PHE A 93 16.97 2.63 -6.23
N GLY A 94 17.76 1.89 -5.48
CA GLY A 94 19.21 2.06 -5.38
C GLY A 94 20.00 1.55 -6.59
N GLU A 95 19.41 0.69 -7.39
CA GLU A 95 20.02 0.11 -8.59
C GLU A 95 19.35 0.70 -9.85
N SER A 96 20.07 0.85 -10.94
CA SER A 96 19.54 1.25 -12.26
C SER A 96 19.69 0.14 -13.26
N THR A 97 18.63 -0.18 -13.99
CA THR A 97 18.65 -1.15 -15.10
C THR A 97 19.18 -0.48 -16.37
N ILE A 98 18.81 0.77 -16.59
CA ILE A 98 19.30 1.58 -17.70
C ILE A 98 20.49 2.40 -17.19
N GLU A 99 21.68 2.09 -17.66
CA GLU A 99 22.91 2.80 -17.32
C GLU A 99 22.79 4.31 -17.53
N GLY A 100 23.17 5.10 -16.51
CA GLY A 100 23.10 6.56 -16.54
C GLY A 100 21.73 7.13 -16.17
N THR A 101 20.78 6.30 -15.71
CA THR A 101 19.58 6.78 -15.00
C THR A 101 19.81 6.74 -13.49
N HIS A 102 19.00 7.44 -12.71
CA HIS A 102 18.93 7.32 -11.27
C HIS A 102 17.50 7.58 -10.77
N SER A 103 17.21 7.14 -9.56
CA SER A 103 15.89 7.27 -8.97
C SER A 103 15.96 7.91 -7.59
N GLU A 104 15.07 8.86 -7.33
CA GLU A 104 14.78 9.38 -6.01
C GLU A 104 13.41 8.90 -5.59
N TYR A 105 13.22 8.53 -4.32
CA TYR A 105 11.91 8.11 -3.85
C TYR A 105 11.66 8.51 -2.40
N THR A 106 10.39 8.62 -2.06
CA THR A 106 9.91 8.90 -0.70
C THR A 106 8.81 7.92 -0.35
N LEU A 107 8.74 7.55 0.93
CA LEU A 107 7.68 6.71 1.49
C LEU A 107 6.97 7.47 2.60
N SER A 108 5.64 7.35 2.67
CA SER A 108 4.91 7.75 3.87
C SER A 108 5.23 6.78 5.02
N ALA A 109 4.97 7.20 6.26
CA ALA A 109 4.94 6.24 7.36
C ALA A 109 3.88 5.16 7.09
N ALA A 110 4.19 3.91 7.43
CA ALA A 110 3.19 2.85 7.46
C ALA A 110 2.25 3.07 8.64
N ARG A 111 0.95 3.00 8.43
CA ARG A 111 -0.06 3.35 9.44
C ARG A 111 -1.35 2.54 9.30
N GLY A 112 -2.16 2.57 10.36
CA GLY A 112 -3.51 2.03 10.36
C GLY A 112 -3.57 0.50 10.41
N GLY A 113 -2.46 -0.17 10.73
CA GLY A 113 -2.41 -1.60 10.90
C GLY A 113 -3.01 -2.05 12.24
N LEU A 114 -3.74 -3.15 12.21
CA LEU A 114 -4.24 -3.81 13.40
C LEU A 114 -3.83 -5.28 13.35
N GLU A 115 -2.80 -5.61 14.12
CA GLU A 115 -2.33 -6.99 14.25
C GLU A 115 -3.10 -7.70 15.36
N VAL A 116 -3.30 -8.99 15.19
CA VAL A 116 -3.98 -9.83 16.19
C VAL A 116 -3.02 -10.10 17.36
N THR A 117 -3.32 -9.56 18.54
CA THR A 117 -2.57 -9.80 19.78
C THR A 117 -3.35 -10.73 20.73
N GLU A 118 -2.68 -11.32 21.73
CA GLU A 118 -3.36 -12.14 22.74
C GLU A 118 -4.32 -11.29 23.59
N GLU A 119 -3.98 -10.04 23.85
CA GLU A 119 -4.84 -9.08 24.55
C GLU A 119 -6.09 -8.76 23.71
N GLY A 120 -5.94 -8.55 22.40
CA GLY A 120 -7.05 -8.38 21.48
C GLY A 120 -7.97 -9.60 21.45
N LYS A 121 -7.41 -10.81 21.45
CA LYS A 121 -8.20 -12.05 21.55
C LYS A 121 -8.96 -12.16 22.89
N ARG A 122 -8.35 -11.72 24.01
CA ARG A 122 -9.04 -11.67 25.30
C ARG A 122 -10.20 -10.69 25.28
N LEU A 123 -9.98 -9.49 24.75
CA LEU A 123 -11.03 -8.47 24.59
C LEU A 123 -12.19 -9.00 23.74
N ARG A 124 -11.90 -9.66 22.63
CA ARG A 124 -12.92 -10.28 21.79
C ARG A 124 -13.74 -11.33 22.56
N ARG A 125 -13.07 -12.25 23.29
CA ARG A 125 -13.76 -13.27 24.11
C ARG A 125 -14.67 -12.64 25.17
N PHE A 126 -14.22 -11.53 25.76
CA PHE A 126 -15.05 -10.78 26.73
C PHE A 126 -16.30 -10.20 26.05
N VAL A 127 -16.14 -9.57 24.87
CA VAL A 127 -17.28 -9.02 24.10
C VAL A 127 -18.22 -10.15 23.65
N ASP A 128 -17.70 -11.30 23.22
CA ASP A 128 -18.51 -12.48 22.88
C ASP A 128 -19.35 -12.96 24.08
N SER A 129 -18.79 -13.01 25.31
CA SER A 129 -19.55 -13.41 26.49
C SER A 129 -20.70 -12.44 26.82
N VAL A 130 -20.43 -11.13 26.72
CA VAL A 130 -21.47 -10.10 26.89
C VAL A 130 -22.56 -10.21 25.82
N SER A 131 -22.18 -10.48 24.59
CA SER A 131 -23.15 -10.69 23.50
C SER A 131 -24.05 -11.89 23.76
N GLN A 132 -23.50 -13.02 24.21
CA GLN A 132 -24.25 -14.23 24.54
C GLN A 132 -25.21 -14.00 25.71
N GLU A 133 -24.76 -13.33 26.79
CA GLU A 133 -25.58 -12.99 27.94
C GLU A 133 -26.80 -12.14 27.59
N ASN A 134 -26.69 -11.30 26.57
CA ASN A 134 -27.76 -10.42 26.07
C ASN A 134 -28.55 -11.00 24.89
N GLY A 135 -28.24 -12.19 24.41
CA GLY A 135 -28.88 -12.80 23.26
C GLY A 135 -28.53 -12.14 21.92
N TRP A 136 -27.42 -11.41 21.85
CA TRP A 136 -26.93 -10.77 20.63
C TRP A 136 -26.10 -11.75 19.78
N PRO A 137 -25.93 -11.47 18.48
CA PRO A 137 -25.09 -12.28 17.62
C PRO A 137 -23.63 -12.34 18.10
N ALA A 138 -22.98 -13.49 17.94
CA ALA A 138 -21.56 -13.62 18.19
C ALA A 138 -20.73 -12.68 17.31
N VAL A 139 -19.63 -12.15 17.85
CA VAL A 139 -18.69 -11.29 17.13
C VAL A 139 -17.74 -12.17 16.31
N GLY A 140 -17.88 -12.15 14.98
CA GLY A 140 -16.99 -12.86 14.06
C GLY A 140 -15.64 -12.16 13.89
N GLU A 141 -14.69 -12.86 13.30
CA GLU A 141 -13.39 -12.28 12.89
C GLU A 141 -13.36 -12.12 11.37
N VAL A 142 -12.90 -10.96 10.89
CA VAL A 142 -12.71 -10.68 9.46
C VAL A 142 -11.37 -10.00 9.23
N VAL A 143 -10.77 -10.28 8.07
CA VAL A 143 -9.57 -9.57 7.62
C VAL A 143 -9.98 -8.60 6.52
N LEU A 144 -9.99 -7.31 6.84
CA LEU A 144 -10.33 -6.26 5.88
C LEU A 144 -9.08 -5.67 5.22
N GLY A 145 -9.21 -5.27 3.96
CA GLY A 145 -8.13 -4.64 3.19
C GLY A 145 -7.92 -3.16 3.51
N GLY A 146 -8.92 -2.50 4.11
CA GLY A 146 -8.87 -1.10 4.50
C GLY A 146 -7.99 -0.82 5.72
N GLY A 147 -7.56 0.42 5.88
CA GLY A 147 -6.98 0.92 7.13
C GLY A 147 -8.08 1.34 8.11
N SER A 148 -7.74 1.42 9.39
CA SER A 148 -8.63 1.88 10.45
C SER A 148 -7.87 2.77 11.43
N ASP A 149 -8.55 3.78 11.97
CA ASP A 149 -8.00 4.62 13.04
C ASP A 149 -7.73 3.81 14.33
N ALA A 150 -8.39 2.66 14.49
CA ALA A 150 -8.06 1.68 15.53
C ALA A 150 -6.59 1.25 15.50
N GLY A 151 -5.94 1.27 14.33
CA GLY A 151 -4.51 0.97 14.19
C GLY A 151 -3.61 1.91 14.99
N TYR A 152 -3.94 3.20 15.08
CA TYR A 152 -3.17 4.17 15.87
C TYR A 152 -3.23 3.86 17.37
N ILE A 153 -4.39 3.39 17.85
CA ILE A 153 -4.57 2.99 19.24
C ILE A 153 -3.83 1.68 19.51
N ALA A 154 -3.87 0.74 18.57
CA ALA A 154 -3.14 -0.51 18.65
C ALA A 154 -1.63 -0.31 18.74
N GLU A 155 -1.07 0.67 18.00
CA GLU A 155 0.35 1.04 18.08
C GLU A 155 0.79 1.51 19.47
N MET A 156 -0.14 1.99 20.30
CA MET A 156 0.10 2.33 21.70
C MET A 156 0.07 1.11 22.65
N GLY A 157 -0.10 -0.11 22.13
CA GLY A 157 -0.20 -1.33 22.90
C GLY A 157 -1.55 -1.54 23.61
N VAL A 158 -2.57 -0.76 23.24
CA VAL A 158 -3.91 -0.87 23.82
C VAL A 158 -4.72 -1.90 23.02
N PRO A 159 -5.29 -2.94 23.66
CA PRO A 159 -6.16 -3.89 22.96
C PRO A 159 -7.40 -3.17 22.47
N ILE A 160 -7.74 -3.38 21.21
CA ILE A 160 -8.85 -2.72 20.54
C ILE A 160 -9.56 -3.69 19.60
N LEU A 161 -10.87 -3.53 19.47
CA LEU A 161 -11.68 -4.13 18.40
C LEU A 161 -12.09 -3.06 17.42
N CYS A 162 -12.16 -3.42 16.15
CA CYS A 162 -12.56 -2.56 15.06
C CYS A 162 -13.73 -3.17 14.30
N SER A 163 -14.52 -2.34 13.61
CA SER A 163 -15.69 -2.77 12.82
C SER A 163 -16.76 -3.50 13.65
N CYS A 164 -17.04 -3.00 14.86
CA CYS A 164 -18.09 -3.55 15.75
C CYS A 164 -19.52 -3.09 15.41
N GLY A 165 -19.75 -2.42 14.33
CA GLY A 165 -21.01 -1.89 13.83
C GLY A 165 -20.72 -0.71 12.92
N VAL A 166 -21.58 -0.14 12.19
CA VAL A 166 -22.90 -0.63 11.71
C VAL A 166 -22.66 -1.54 10.51
N ARG A 167 -23.55 -2.50 10.19
CA ARG A 167 -23.50 -3.27 8.94
C ARG A 167 -23.99 -2.44 7.77
N GLY A 168 -23.30 -2.53 6.63
CA GLY A 168 -23.64 -1.82 5.40
C GLY A 168 -22.78 -2.28 4.25
N GLU A 169 -23.03 -1.74 3.08
CA GLU A 169 -22.30 -2.06 1.85
C GLU A 169 -22.06 -0.82 1.01
N TRP A 170 -21.27 -0.98 -0.06
CA TRP A 170 -20.97 0.05 -1.07
C TRP A 170 -20.21 1.26 -0.54
N ASN A 171 -19.33 1.06 0.45
CA ASN A 171 -18.52 2.10 1.06
C ASN A 171 -17.82 2.97 0.00
N HIS A 172 -17.83 4.29 0.22
CA HIS A 172 -17.25 5.30 -0.67
C HIS A 172 -17.93 5.44 -2.03
N THR A 173 -19.20 5.04 -2.14
CA THR A 173 -20.04 5.25 -3.33
C THR A 173 -21.32 6.00 -3.00
N ASP A 174 -22.02 6.49 -4.02
CA ASP A 174 -23.34 7.11 -3.90
C ASP A 174 -24.46 6.11 -3.52
N ARG A 175 -24.13 4.82 -3.47
CA ARG A 175 -25.03 3.73 -3.05
C ARG A 175 -24.75 3.25 -1.63
N GLU A 176 -23.82 3.88 -0.91
CA GLU A 176 -23.47 3.48 0.45
C GLU A 176 -24.70 3.54 1.37
N TYR A 177 -24.90 2.49 2.14
CA TYR A 177 -25.96 2.41 3.12
C TYR A 177 -25.54 1.73 4.40
N ALA A 178 -26.27 1.98 5.49
CA ALA A 178 -26.14 1.34 6.77
C ALA A 178 -27.48 0.75 7.21
N LEU A 179 -27.43 -0.43 7.81
CA LEU A 179 -28.59 -1.10 8.37
C LEU A 179 -28.83 -0.62 9.82
N VAL A 180 -29.90 0.16 10.03
CA VAL A 180 -30.22 0.75 11.34
C VAL A 180 -30.39 -0.32 12.42
N GLU A 181 -30.97 -1.48 12.11
CA GLU A 181 -31.15 -2.60 13.02
C GLU A 181 -29.84 -3.24 13.49
N SER A 182 -28.70 -2.85 12.91
CA SER A 182 -27.38 -3.34 13.29
C SER A 182 -26.56 -2.35 14.14
N MET A 183 -27.20 -1.24 14.55
CA MET A 183 -26.60 -0.23 15.41
C MET A 183 -26.54 -0.67 16.87
#